data_f2951ef1417cc26d7a77fb218aff0b74
#
_entry.id   f2951ef1417cc26d7a77fb218aff0b74
#
_cell.length_a   1.000
_cell.length_b   1.000
_cell.length_c   1.000
_cell.angle_alpha   90.00
_cell.angle_beta   90.00
_cell.angle_gamma   90.00
#
_symmetry.space_group_name_H-M   'P 1'
#
loop_
_entity.id
_entity.type
_entity.pdbx_description
1 polymer ?
#
loop_
_entity_poly.entity_id
_entity_poly.type
_entity_poly.pdbx_seq_one_letter_code
_entity_poly.pdbx_strand_id
1 'polypeptide(L)'
;MTTTEDRKTALDLDVPERWRLGTSFVPKGRYTDPEFLRLEIERLFPKAWLNACRFDEVERVGDYVDFEICGQSIVVVRTEQGLRAYYNACRHRGTRLVQGQGRIGEFRCPFHAWRWNLDGSLKYLADAENFDPRPASELCLPEVKVDTWGGWVFINMDPDAEPLLDYLGPLPSRMEGYKLEDMRLAWYKSVIVKGNWKTGLDAFVESWHVPGTHPQLLRPDKQASPPTIAESDAYGVTFNELFRYHSRHADVFRYGTEGDSKRLRPEYGVNPDVVYDNVVYNLRELRTLYLQTDLGAAAELRTVPEARGPEGNAIYQELRKKHARAAGVDYPELSEEQLKGGMYDWHVFPNTVFLVDFGTAIAYRTRPYGNDPDKCIFDVQGLWLPPKEGIEAAKPEHYDDYRVASMGAILEQDFSNMAEVQIGLHSSGFDGYHLNRTQEMTILNYHQGIDEFLFGS
;
A
#
# COMPACT_ATOMS: atom_id res chain seq x y z
N MET A 1 14.61 0.03 -21.78
CA MET A 1 14.83 -1.31 -22.37
C MET A 1 15.98 -1.95 -21.60
N THR A 2 15.69 -2.82 -20.66
CA THR A 2 16.69 -3.61 -19.94
C THR A 2 17.07 -4.81 -20.81
N THR A 3 18.36 -4.94 -21.13
CA THR A 3 18.86 -6.04 -21.95
C THR A 3 18.81 -7.37 -21.20
N THR A 4 18.74 -8.48 -21.93
CA THR A 4 18.68 -9.85 -21.40
C THR A 4 19.90 -10.25 -20.55
N GLU A 5 21.02 -9.54 -20.62
CA GLU A 5 22.21 -9.77 -19.80
C GLU A 5 22.04 -9.35 -18.36
N ASP A 6 21.18 -8.38 -18.11
CA ASP A 6 20.96 -7.80 -16.79
C ASP A 6 20.10 -8.69 -15.88
N ARG A 7 19.37 -9.65 -16.44
CA ARG A 7 18.57 -10.63 -15.69
C ARG A 7 19.38 -11.80 -15.11
N LYS A 8 20.64 -11.94 -15.50
CA LYS A 8 21.47 -13.08 -15.04
C LYS A 8 21.97 -12.98 -13.60
N THR A 9 22.01 -11.77 -13.02
CA THR A 9 22.55 -11.58 -11.67
C THR A 9 21.58 -11.94 -10.54
N ALA A 10 20.27 -12.02 -10.79
CA ALA A 10 19.28 -12.47 -9.79
C ALA A 10 19.14 -14.01 -9.74
N LEU A 11 19.84 -14.76 -10.60
CA LEU A 11 19.65 -16.21 -10.80
C LEU A 11 20.66 -17.09 -10.05
N ASP A 12 21.61 -16.53 -9.33
CA ASP A 12 22.65 -17.31 -8.61
C ASP A 12 22.33 -17.53 -7.12
N LEU A 13 21.10 -17.22 -6.69
CA LEU A 13 20.67 -17.52 -5.32
C LEU A 13 20.35 -19.01 -5.16
N ASP A 14 20.80 -19.60 -4.04
CA ASP A 14 20.53 -21.00 -3.72
C ASP A 14 19.09 -21.21 -3.20
N VAL A 15 18.14 -20.96 -4.09
CA VAL A 15 16.71 -21.14 -3.80
C VAL A 15 16.36 -22.63 -3.92
N PRO A 16 15.79 -23.27 -2.89
CA PRO A 16 15.33 -24.66 -2.96
C PRO A 16 14.40 -24.91 -4.15
N GLU A 17 14.57 -26.06 -4.84
CA GLU A 17 13.84 -26.41 -6.06
C GLU A 17 12.33 -26.22 -5.94
N ARG A 18 11.75 -26.62 -4.81
CA ARG A 18 10.30 -26.51 -4.55
C ARG A 18 9.76 -25.07 -4.54
N TRP A 19 10.64 -24.06 -4.42
CA TRP A 19 10.28 -22.64 -4.41
C TRP A 19 10.94 -21.85 -5.52
N ARG A 20 11.73 -22.49 -6.39
CA ARG A 20 12.47 -21.82 -7.44
C ARG A 20 11.53 -21.19 -8.48
N LEU A 21 11.72 -19.90 -8.73
CA LEU A 21 10.96 -19.15 -9.72
C LEU A 21 11.31 -19.62 -11.14
N GLY A 22 10.30 -19.70 -12.01
CA GLY A 22 10.50 -19.79 -13.46
C GLY A 22 10.55 -18.40 -14.10
N THR A 23 10.66 -18.37 -15.43
CA THR A 23 10.66 -17.13 -16.21
C THR A 23 9.31 -16.39 -16.21
N SER A 24 8.23 -17.11 -15.95
CA SER A 24 6.86 -16.61 -15.78
C SER A 24 6.05 -17.59 -14.93
N PHE A 25 6.68 -18.15 -13.92
CA PHE A 25 6.06 -19.16 -13.05
C PHE A 25 6.46 -18.92 -11.59
N VAL A 26 5.45 -18.95 -10.71
CA VAL A 26 5.64 -18.84 -9.26
C VAL A 26 5.07 -20.09 -8.61
N PRO A 27 5.91 -20.96 -7.98
CA PRO A 27 5.45 -22.18 -7.33
C PRO A 27 4.45 -21.90 -6.21
N LYS A 28 3.37 -22.68 -6.13
CA LYS A 28 2.33 -22.51 -5.09
C LYS A 28 2.87 -22.64 -3.66
N GLY A 29 3.98 -23.35 -3.45
CA GLY A 29 4.61 -23.48 -2.15
C GLY A 29 5.05 -22.14 -1.54
N ARG A 30 5.26 -21.10 -2.35
CA ARG A 30 5.53 -19.74 -1.85
C ARG A 30 4.34 -19.13 -1.13
N TYR A 31 3.14 -19.63 -1.37
CA TYR A 31 1.88 -19.15 -0.77
C TYR A 31 1.35 -20.09 0.32
N THR A 32 1.63 -21.39 0.21
CA THR A 32 0.98 -22.42 1.05
C THR A 32 1.93 -23.14 2.01
N ASP A 33 3.25 -23.05 1.79
CA ASP A 33 4.23 -23.73 2.64
C ASP A 33 4.49 -22.91 3.91
N PRO A 34 4.15 -23.43 5.12
CA PRO A 34 4.44 -22.74 6.36
C PRO A 34 5.93 -22.44 6.58
N GLU A 35 6.81 -23.26 5.98
CA GLU A 35 8.25 -23.04 6.07
C GLU A 35 8.69 -21.82 5.25
N PHE A 36 8.08 -21.57 4.08
CA PHE A 36 8.34 -20.38 3.31
C PHE A 36 7.89 -19.12 4.09
N LEU A 37 6.69 -19.15 4.66
CA LEU A 37 6.20 -18.07 5.52
C LEU A 37 7.12 -17.85 6.73
N ARG A 38 7.62 -18.92 7.36
CA ARG A 38 8.57 -18.79 8.46
C ARG A 38 9.84 -18.04 8.03
N LEU A 39 10.37 -18.33 6.86
CA LEU A 39 11.54 -17.61 6.32
C LEU A 39 11.22 -16.12 6.05
N GLU A 40 10.04 -15.82 5.50
CA GLU A 40 9.60 -14.43 5.32
C GLU A 40 9.54 -13.68 6.66
N ILE A 41 8.97 -14.31 7.70
CA ILE A 41 8.88 -13.75 9.05
C ILE A 41 10.25 -13.49 9.68
N GLU A 42 11.20 -14.40 9.45
CA GLU A 42 12.53 -14.33 10.06
C GLU A 42 13.52 -13.45 9.29
N ARG A 43 13.39 -13.35 7.96
CA ARG A 43 14.44 -12.77 7.11
C ARG A 43 13.98 -11.57 6.29
N LEU A 44 12.70 -11.51 5.88
CA LEU A 44 12.19 -10.43 5.06
C LEU A 44 11.68 -9.27 5.92
N PHE A 45 10.65 -9.50 6.72
CA PHE A 45 9.97 -8.43 7.45
C PHE A 45 10.86 -7.69 8.46
N PRO A 46 11.81 -8.33 9.16
CA PRO A 46 12.70 -7.61 10.05
C PRO A 46 13.72 -6.69 9.34
N LYS A 47 14.00 -6.93 8.07
CA LYS A 47 15.02 -6.21 7.29
C LYS A 47 14.46 -5.24 6.26
N ALA A 48 13.19 -5.36 5.91
CA ALA A 48 12.54 -4.46 4.96
C ALA A 48 12.03 -3.19 5.67
N TRP A 49 11.98 -2.08 4.94
CA TRP A 49 11.24 -0.90 5.40
C TRP A 49 9.74 -1.16 5.28
N LEU A 50 9.04 -1.08 6.39
CA LEU A 50 7.62 -1.40 6.49
C LEU A 50 6.81 -0.14 6.76
N ASN A 51 5.80 0.09 5.95
CA ASN A 51 4.81 1.13 6.22
C ASN A 51 4.05 0.79 7.51
N ALA A 52 4.28 1.54 8.58
CA ALA A 52 3.67 1.28 9.89
C ALA A 52 2.35 2.03 10.08
N CYS A 53 2.32 3.33 9.80
CA CYS A 53 1.15 4.19 9.96
C CYS A 53 1.24 5.44 9.09
N ARG A 54 0.22 6.28 9.15
CA ARG A 54 0.25 7.63 8.58
C ARG A 54 0.78 8.64 9.61
N PHE A 55 1.38 9.71 9.10
CA PHE A 55 1.90 10.82 9.92
C PHE A 55 0.79 11.49 10.74
N ASP A 56 -0.41 11.59 10.20
CA ASP A 56 -1.57 12.16 10.86
C ASP A 56 -2.11 11.31 12.03
N GLU A 57 -1.70 10.03 12.12
CA GLU A 57 -1.99 9.20 13.31
C GLU A 57 -1.06 9.49 14.50
N VAL A 58 0.08 10.14 14.24
CA VAL A 58 1.13 10.48 15.23
C VAL A 58 1.56 11.95 15.11
N GLU A 59 0.62 12.86 15.03
CA GLU A 59 0.85 14.27 14.74
C GLU A 59 1.40 15.05 15.93
N ARG A 60 0.85 14.82 17.13
CA ARG A 60 1.12 15.61 18.35
C ARG A 60 2.03 14.83 19.30
N VAL A 61 2.85 15.56 20.05
CA VAL A 61 3.73 14.95 21.06
C VAL A 61 2.93 14.03 21.99
N GLY A 62 3.41 12.81 22.13
CA GLY A 62 2.80 11.74 22.88
C GLY A 62 1.83 10.86 22.08
N ASP A 63 1.40 11.26 20.87
CA ASP A 63 0.61 10.37 20.00
C ASP A 63 1.45 9.15 19.64
N TYR A 64 0.81 7.98 19.69
CA TYR A 64 1.45 6.70 19.38
C TYR A 64 0.54 5.77 18.57
N VAL A 65 1.19 4.89 17.81
CA VAL A 65 0.58 3.74 17.14
C VAL A 65 1.37 2.49 17.51
N ASP A 66 0.69 1.43 17.91
CA ASP A 66 1.24 0.09 18.08
C ASP A 66 1.07 -0.68 16.76
N PHE A 67 2.17 -0.89 16.06
CA PHE A 67 2.22 -1.63 14.81
C PHE A 67 2.63 -3.07 15.04
N GLU A 68 1.73 -3.99 14.75
CA GLU A 68 1.97 -5.43 14.90
C GLU A 68 2.30 -6.08 13.55
N ILE A 69 3.42 -6.78 13.49
CA ILE A 69 3.81 -7.59 12.33
C ILE A 69 4.67 -8.79 12.77
N CYS A 70 4.36 -9.98 12.25
CA CYS A 70 5.19 -11.18 12.44
C CYS A 70 5.51 -11.48 13.92
N GLY A 71 4.54 -11.30 14.80
CA GLY A 71 4.70 -11.50 16.25
C GLY A 71 5.49 -10.42 16.98
N GLN A 72 5.95 -9.39 16.26
CA GLN A 72 6.56 -8.21 16.86
C GLN A 72 5.51 -7.10 17.04
N SER A 73 5.59 -6.40 18.18
CA SER A 73 4.83 -5.19 18.44
C SER A 73 5.84 -4.04 18.51
N ILE A 74 5.70 -3.06 17.62
CA ILE A 74 6.56 -1.90 17.52
C ILE A 74 5.71 -0.66 17.79
N VAL A 75 6.10 0.15 18.77
CA VAL A 75 5.43 1.42 19.03
C VAL A 75 6.13 2.55 18.28
N VAL A 76 5.39 3.23 17.42
CA VAL A 76 5.80 4.52 16.84
C VAL A 76 5.20 5.61 17.72
N VAL A 77 6.02 6.58 18.12
CA VAL A 77 5.60 7.67 19.02
C VAL A 77 6.15 9.02 18.55
N ARG A 78 5.35 10.07 18.68
CA ARG A 78 5.79 11.45 18.47
C ARG A 78 6.45 11.98 19.74
N THR A 79 7.69 12.41 19.62
CA THR A 79 8.42 13.13 20.66
C THR A 79 8.61 14.61 20.30
N GLU A 80 9.16 15.40 21.19
CA GLU A 80 9.53 16.80 20.91
C GLU A 80 10.65 16.91 19.84
N GLN A 81 11.48 15.88 19.70
CA GLN A 81 12.58 15.81 18.74
C GLN A 81 12.20 15.12 17.41
N GLY A 82 10.94 14.71 17.24
CA GLY A 82 10.47 14.01 16.03
C GLY A 82 9.87 12.65 16.35
N LEU A 83 9.75 11.80 15.34
CA LEU A 83 9.28 10.42 15.50
C LEU A 83 10.37 9.52 16.09
N ARG A 84 9.93 8.59 16.94
CA ARG A 84 10.74 7.48 17.44
C ARG A 84 9.95 6.19 17.33
N ALA A 85 10.66 5.09 17.22
CA ALA A 85 10.06 3.76 17.26
C ALA A 85 10.86 2.84 18.19
N TYR A 86 10.13 1.98 18.91
CA TYR A 86 10.72 1.05 19.87
C TYR A 86 10.01 -0.30 19.81
N TYR A 87 10.72 -1.37 20.18
CA TYR A 87 10.04 -2.61 20.54
C TYR A 87 9.12 -2.35 21.74
N ASN A 88 7.84 -2.63 21.58
CA ASN A 88 6.80 -2.36 22.57
C ASN A 88 6.82 -3.42 23.69
N ALA A 89 7.93 -3.54 24.37
CA ALA A 89 8.17 -4.55 25.38
C ALA A 89 8.92 -3.99 26.61
N CYS A 90 8.34 -4.15 27.79
CA CYS A 90 8.96 -3.75 29.05
C CYS A 90 10.29 -4.49 29.27
N ARG A 91 11.36 -3.76 29.60
CA ARG A 91 12.70 -4.31 29.84
C ARG A 91 12.79 -5.24 31.04
N HIS A 92 11.76 -5.27 31.89
CA HIS A 92 11.71 -6.17 33.03
C HIS A 92 11.34 -7.60 32.61
N ARG A 93 10.11 -7.80 32.09
CA ARG A 93 9.53 -9.13 31.77
C ARG A 93 8.72 -9.15 30.48
N GLY A 94 8.99 -8.22 29.55
CA GLY A 94 8.42 -8.23 28.22
C GLY A 94 6.95 -7.77 28.11
N THR A 95 6.33 -7.28 29.20
CA THR A 95 4.94 -6.81 29.12
C THR A 95 4.81 -5.68 28.08
N ARG A 96 3.82 -5.77 27.20
CA ARG A 96 3.49 -4.72 26.25
C ARG A 96 3.17 -3.42 27.00
N LEU A 97 3.76 -2.29 26.55
CA LEU A 97 3.65 -0.99 27.22
C LEU A 97 2.40 -0.23 26.80
N VAL A 98 2.04 -0.30 25.52
CA VAL A 98 0.85 0.34 24.94
C VAL A 98 0.14 -0.62 23.97
N GLN A 99 -1.11 -0.31 23.60
CA GLN A 99 -1.90 -1.08 22.63
C GLN A 99 -2.69 -0.13 21.73
N GLY A 100 -2.82 -0.49 20.46
CA GLY A 100 -3.57 0.27 19.47
C GLY A 100 -2.96 1.64 19.23
N GLN A 101 -3.78 2.68 19.31
CA GLN A 101 -3.35 4.07 19.14
C GLN A 101 -3.88 4.96 20.26
N GLY A 102 -3.15 6.03 20.57
CA GLY A 102 -3.55 6.96 21.62
C GLY A 102 -2.51 8.03 21.87
N ARG A 103 -2.57 8.63 23.08
CA ARG A 103 -1.62 9.65 23.53
C ARG A 103 -1.17 9.37 24.94
N ILE A 104 0.15 9.44 25.16
CA ILE A 104 0.82 9.27 26.45
C ILE A 104 1.83 10.38 26.70
N GLY A 105 2.11 10.66 27.98
CA GLY A 105 3.21 11.55 28.39
C GLY A 105 4.50 10.81 28.75
N GLU A 106 4.41 9.52 28.98
CA GLU A 106 5.51 8.59 29.30
C GLU A 106 5.06 7.16 29.02
N PHE A 107 5.99 6.26 28.76
CA PHE A 107 5.69 4.83 28.78
C PHE A 107 5.68 4.34 30.23
N ARG A 108 4.60 3.67 30.62
CA ARG A 108 4.47 3.09 31.96
C ARG A 108 4.05 1.62 31.84
N CYS A 109 4.91 0.73 32.33
CA CYS A 109 4.58 -0.67 32.35
C CYS A 109 3.37 -0.94 33.26
N PRO A 110 2.31 -1.58 32.76
CA PRO A 110 1.10 -1.84 33.56
C PRO A 110 1.34 -2.91 34.64
N PHE A 111 2.46 -3.68 34.56
CA PHE A 111 2.73 -4.78 35.48
C PHE A 111 3.41 -4.30 36.76
N HIS A 112 4.64 -3.70 36.68
CA HIS A 112 5.41 -3.29 37.85
C HIS A 112 5.80 -1.81 37.85
N ALA A 113 5.10 -1.01 37.02
CA ALA A 113 5.20 0.44 36.99
C ALA A 113 6.60 1.01 36.65
N TRP A 114 7.47 0.24 35.97
CA TRP A 114 8.68 0.83 35.37
C TRP A 114 8.26 1.87 34.33
N ARG A 115 9.05 2.94 34.20
CA ARG A 115 8.69 4.07 33.32
C ARG A 115 9.83 4.47 32.44
N TRP A 116 9.50 4.91 31.24
CA TRP A 116 10.41 5.49 30.27
C TRP A 116 9.86 6.82 29.75
N ASN A 117 10.75 7.74 29.46
CA ASN A 117 10.42 8.94 28.72
C ASN A 117 10.01 8.58 27.29
N LEU A 118 9.42 9.53 26.55
CA LEU A 118 9.04 9.30 25.15
C LEU A 118 10.26 9.06 24.22
N ASP A 119 11.46 9.50 24.63
CA ASP A 119 12.71 9.23 23.94
C ASP A 119 13.30 7.83 24.25
N GLY A 120 12.55 6.98 24.94
CA GLY A 120 12.97 5.61 25.29
C GLY A 120 13.94 5.50 26.46
N SER A 121 14.44 6.61 27.02
CA SER A 121 15.32 6.59 28.18
C SER A 121 14.60 6.15 29.44
N LEU A 122 15.27 5.35 30.30
CA LEU A 122 14.72 4.91 31.58
C LEU A 122 14.45 6.13 32.48
N LYS A 123 13.20 6.30 32.91
CA LYS A 123 12.76 7.38 33.80
C LYS A 123 12.67 6.96 35.26
N TYR A 124 12.15 5.76 35.48
CA TYR A 124 11.92 5.25 36.83
C TYR A 124 11.95 3.72 36.88
N LEU A 125 12.76 3.21 37.78
CA LEU A 125 12.88 1.81 38.11
C LEU A 125 12.27 1.62 39.52
N ALA A 126 11.15 0.94 39.59
CA ALA A 126 10.54 0.61 40.88
C ALA A 126 11.44 -0.38 41.64
N ASP A 127 11.67 -0.12 42.92
CA ASP A 127 12.43 -1.02 43.82
C ASP A 127 13.88 -1.28 43.31
N ALA A 128 14.52 -0.22 42.81
CA ALA A 128 15.79 -0.27 42.08
C ALA A 128 16.93 -0.92 42.91
N GLU A 129 16.90 -0.75 44.21
CA GLU A 129 17.90 -1.30 45.17
C GLU A 129 17.93 -2.83 45.25
N ASN A 130 16.83 -3.49 44.79
CA ASN A 130 16.72 -4.93 44.78
C ASN A 130 16.99 -5.58 43.41
N PHE A 131 17.46 -4.77 42.45
CA PHE A 131 17.97 -5.26 41.15
C PHE A 131 19.49 -5.23 41.10
N ASP A 132 20.07 -6.17 40.35
CA ASP A 132 21.49 -6.12 40.05
C ASP A 132 21.83 -4.78 39.37
N PRO A 133 22.89 -4.08 39.80
CA PRO A 133 23.28 -2.82 39.19
C PRO A 133 23.55 -2.97 37.69
N ARG A 134 22.84 -2.16 36.86
CA ARG A 134 23.04 -2.07 35.41
C ARG A 134 23.11 -0.60 35.00
N PRO A 135 23.90 -0.28 33.98
CA PRO A 135 23.86 1.05 33.37
C PRO A 135 22.41 1.37 32.89
N ALA A 136 21.96 2.60 33.13
CA ALA A 136 20.63 3.02 32.71
C ALA A 136 20.41 2.87 31.19
N SER A 137 21.49 3.00 30.39
CA SER A 137 21.49 2.79 28.94
C SER A 137 21.08 1.38 28.52
N GLU A 138 21.38 0.35 29.31
CA GLU A 138 20.98 -1.03 29.05
C GLU A 138 19.49 -1.28 29.32
N LEU A 139 18.86 -0.38 30.07
CA LEU A 139 17.44 -0.45 30.43
C LEU A 139 16.56 0.48 29.60
N CYS A 140 17.13 1.23 28.64
CA CYS A 140 16.38 1.98 27.65
C CYS A 140 15.55 1.05 26.77
N LEU A 141 14.45 1.56 26.19
CA LEU A 141 13.68 0.82 25.21
C LEU A 141 14.54 0.58 23.96
N PRO A 142 14.59 -0.65 23.41
CA PRO A 142 15.35 -0.92 22.21
C PRO A 142 14.74 -0.19 21.02
N GLU A 143 15.54 0.59 20.33
CA GLU A 143 15.10 1.39 19.18
C GLU A 143 14.87 0.53 17.94
N VAL A 144 13.93 0.99 17.12
CA VAL A 144 13.66 0.53 15.77
C VAL A 144 13.85 1.74 14.86
N LYS A 145 14.50 1.58 13.70
CA LYS A 145 14.62 2.69 12.76
C LYS A 145 13.24 3.18 12.34
N VAL A 146 13.09 4.49 12.24
CA VAL A 146 11.86 5.14 11.78
C VAL A 146 12.23 6.31 10.88
N ASP A 147 11.51 6.42 9.75
CA ASP A 147 11.63 7.53 8.82
C ASP A 147 10.29 7.77 8.12
N THR A 148 10.18 8.84 7.34
CA THR A 148 8.92 9.25 6.70
C THR A 148 9.10 9.56 5.23
N TRP A 149 8.10 9.19 4.44
CA TRP A 149 8.00 9.63 3.05
C TRP A 149 6.52 9.68 2.63
N GLY A 150 6.13 10.71 1.87
CA GLY A 150 4.78 10.86 1.32
C GLY A 150 3.67 10.87 2.38
N GLY A 151 3.99 11.28 3.62
CA GLY A 151 3.06 11.27 4.74
C GLY A 151 2.87 9.90 5.39
N TRP A 152 3.55 8.84 4.93
CA TRP A 152 3.65 7.55 5.63
C TRP A 152 4.85 7.50 6.54
N VAL A 153 4.70 6.79 7.63
CA VAL A 153 5.76 6.48 8.59
C VAL A 153 6.22 5.05 8.34
N PHE A 154 7.51 4.90 8.06
CA PHE A 154 8.14 3.61 7.83
C PHE A 154 9.01 3.23 9.02
N ILE A 155 9.07 1.94 9.31
CA ILE A 155 9.98 1.36 10.31
C ILE A 155 10.86 0.30 9.67
N ASN A 156 12.05 0.09 10.26
CA ASN A 156 12.92 -1.03 9.92
C ASN A 156 13.58 -1.58 11.19
N MET A 157 13.42 -2.88 11.43
CA MET A 157 13.96 -3.54 12.63
C MET A 157 15.45 -3.87 12.53
N ASP A 158 16.04 -3.73 11.32
CA ASP A 158 17.48 -3.90 11.12
C ASP A 158 18.22 -2.59 11.46
N PRO A 159 19.11 -2.59 12.47
CA PRO A 159 19.89 -1.41 12.81
C PRO A 159 20.83 -0.95 11.69
N ASP A 160 21.19 -1.86 10.78
CA ASP A 160 22.09 -1.61 9.66
C ASP A 160 21.35 -1.32 8.34
N ALA A 161 20.02 -1.19 8.38
CA ALA A 161 19.22 -0.89 7.18
C ALA A 161 19.70 0.39 6.46
N GLU A 162 19.69 0.36 5.14
CA GLU A 162 19.92 1.54 4.30
C GLU A 162 18.92 2.68 4.61
N PRO A 163 19.25 3.94 4.30
CA PRO A 163 18.29 5.05 4.44
C PRO A 163 17.00 4.80 3.67
N LEU A 164 15.86 5.25 4.20
CA LEU A 164 14.54 5.03 3.56
C LEU A 164 14.49 5.55 2.12
N LEU A 165 15.04 6.74 1.84
CA LEU A 165 14.99 7.32 0.49
C LEU A 165 15.82 6.51 -0.51
N ASP A 166 16.94 5.92 -0.08
CA ASP A 166 17.74 5.02 -0.91
C ASP A 166 16.97 3.73 -1.19
N TYR A 167 16.29 3.19 -0.17
CA TYR A 167 15.42 2.03 -0.29
C TYR A 167 14.26 2.26 -1.25
N LEU A 168 13.63 3.44 -1.24
CA LEU A 168 12.50 3.79 -2.13
C LEU A 168 12.95 4.06 -3.58
N GLY A 169 14.24 4.29 -3.81
CA GLY A 169 14.81 4.48 -5.14
C GLY A 169 14.17 5.65 -5.90
N PRO A 170 13.62 5.44 -7.11
CA PRO A 170 13.08 6.53 -7.93
C PRO A 170 11.69 7.01 -7.50
N LEU A 171 11.01 6.30 -6.59
CA LEU A 171 9.63 6.59 -6.23
C LEU A 171 9.42 8.02 -5.69
N PRO A 172 10.28 8.58 -4.79
CA PRO A 172 10.12 9.94 -4.32
C PRO A 172 10.11 10.98 -5.44
N SER A 173 11.00 10.85 -6.43
CA SER A 173 11.07 11.79 -7.56
C SER A 173 9.87 11.65 -8.51
N ARG A 174 9.31 10.45 -8.64
CA ARG A 174 8.12 10.20 -9.47
C ARG A 174 6.85 10.79 -8.86
N MET A 175 6.80 10.85 -7.52
CA MET A 175 5.65 11.34 -6.76
C MET A 175 5.75 12.82 -6.39
N GLU A 176 6.82 13.49 -6.79
CA GLU A 176 6.98 14.92 -6.53
C GLU A 176 5.81 15.74 -7.08
N GLY A 177 5.27 16.62 -6.25
CA GLY A 177 4.15 17.50 -6.62
C GLY A 177 2.75 16.91 -6.39
N TYR A 178 2.60 15.61 -6.13
CA TYR A 178 1.30 15.00 -5.80
C TYR A 178 0.79 15.34 -4.39
N LYS A 179 1.63 15.99 -3.56
CA LYS A 179 1.28 16.42 -2.20
C LYS A 179 0.82 15.28 -1.29
N LEU A 180 1.45 14.11 -1.42
CA LEU A 180 1.12 12.93 -0.62
C LEU A 180 1.23 13.17 0.89
N GLU A 181 2.21 14.01 1.30
CA GLU A 181 2.47 14.41 2.69
C GLU A 181 1.35 15.27 3.28
N ASP A 182 0.62 16.02 2.43
CA ASP A 182 -0.48 16.88 2.84
C ASP A 182 -1.83 16.15 2.89
N MET A 183 -1.89 14.95 2.31
CA MET A 183 -3.10 14.13 2.35
C MET A 183 -3.38 13.61 3.75
N ARG A 184 -4.67 13.48 4.09
CA ARG A 184 -5.18 12.96 5.36
C ARG A 184 -5.99 11.70 5.16
N LEU A 185 -6.03 10.86 6.18
CA LEU A 185 -6.89 9.68 6.21
C LEU A 185 -8.36 10.11 6.17
N ALA A 186 -9.03 9.83 5.04
CA ALA A 186 -10.47 9.99 4.89
C ALA A 186 -11.21 8.81 5.55
N TRP A 187 -10.66 7.62 5.40
CA TRP A 187 -11.12 6.39 6.04
C TRP A 187 -9.98 5.35 6.07
N TYR A 188 -10.06 4.43 7.03
CA TYR A 188 -9.11 3.33 7.18
C TYR A 188 -9.84 2.10 7.67
N LYS A 189 -9.78 1.01 6.92
CA LYS A 189 -10.33 -0.29 7.29
C LYS A 189 -9.27 -1.37 7.23
N SER A 190 -9.28 -2.23 8.23
CA SER A 190 -8.40 -3.38 8.36
C SER A 190 -9.26 -4.62 8.46
N VAL A 191 -9.05 -5.59 7.58
CA VAL A 191 -9.87 -6.80 7.50
C VAL A 191 -8.98 -8.05 7.48
N ILE A 192 -9.52 -9.17 7.98
CA ILE A 192 -8.88 -10.47 7.81
C ILE A 192 -9.40 -11.10 6.53
N VAL A 193 -8.48 -11.45 5.62
CA VAL A 193 -8.78 -12.13 4.36
C VAL A 193 -8.25 -13.56 4.42
N LYS A 194 -9.03 -14.51 3.88
CA LYS A 194 -8.64 -15.91 3.73
C LYS A 194 -7.76 -16.07 2.51
N GLY A 195 -6.49 -15.76 2.65
CA GLY A 195 -5.48 -15.83 1.60
C GLY A 195 -4.12 -15.43 2.14
N ASN A 196 -3.07 -15.93 1.53
CA ASN A 196 -1.71 -15.53 1.86
C ASN A 196 -1.55 -14.00 1.71
N TRP A 197 -0.64 -13.38 2.45
CA TRP A 197 -0.41 -11.94 2.32
C TRP A 197 0.02 -11.53 0.90
N LYS A 198 0.68 -12.44 0.17
CA LYS A 198 1.04 -12.26 -1.25
C LYS A 198 -0.17 -12.39 -2.17
N THR A 199 -1.05 -13.37 -1.92
CA THR A 199 -2.33 -13.48 -2.65
C THR A 199 -3.16 -12.20 -2.50
N GLY A 200 -3.14 -11.59 -1.29
CA GLY A 200 -3.76 -10.30 -1.06
C GLY A 200 -3.13 -9.17 -1.87
N LEU A 201 -1.82 -9.23 -2.12
CA LEU A 201 -1.09 -8.21 -2.86
C LEU A 201 -1.24 -8.38 -4.38
N ASP A 202 -1.24 -9.61 -4.88
CA ASP A 202 -1.17 -9.95 -6.31
C ASP A 202 -2.23 -9.26 -7.14
N ALA A 203 -3.48 -9.18 -6.65
CA ALA A 203 -4.58 -8.52 -7.34
C ALA A 203 -4.39 -6.98 -7.46
N PHE A 204 -3.50 -6.38 -6.68
CA PHE A 204 -3.24 -4.94 -6.68
C PHE A 204 -1.91 -4.56 -7.35
N VAL A 205 -1.19 -5.53 -7.90
CA VAL A 205 0.06 -5.31 -8.64
C VAL A 205 -0.06 -5.65 -10.12
N GLU A 206 -1.29 -5.80 -10.61
CA GLU A 206 -1.63 -5.99 -12.03
C GLU A 206 -3.06 -5.50 -12.30
N SER A 207 -3.42 -5.25 -13.55
CA SER A 207 -4.78 -4.82 -13.95
C SER A 207 -5.50 -5.84 -14.83
N TRP A 208 -4.86 -6.97 -15.09
CA TRP A 208 -5.37 -7.94 -16.05
C TRP A 208 -6.62 -8.67 -15.53
N HIS A 209 -6.82 -8.73 -14.21
CA HIS A 209 -8.05 -9.26 -13.60
C HIS A 209 -9.27 -8.36 -13.83
N VAL A 210 -9.08 -7.05 -14.11
CA VAL A 210 -10.18 -6.07 -14.18
C VAL A 210 -11.29 -6.47 -15.12
N PRO A 211 -11.03 -6.95 -16.36
CA PRO A 211 -12.11 -7.39 -17.26
C PRO A 211 -12.94 -8.55 -16.71
N GLY A 212 -12.35 -9.44 -15.96
CA GLY A 212 -13.03 -10.60 -15.37
C GLY A 212 -13.73 -10.28 -14.05
N THR A 213 -13.02 -9.57 -13.16
CA THR A 213 -13.48 -9.31 -11.79
C THR A 213 -14.36 -8.06 -11.70
N HIS A 214 -14.02 -7.01 -12.46
CA HIS A 214 -14.66 -5.69 -12.40
C HIS A 214 -15.27 -5.24 -13.74
N PRO A 215 -16.12 -6.05 -14.40
CA PRO A 215 -16.67 -5.69 -15.70
C PRO A 215 -17.43 -4.37 -15.70
N GLN A 216 -17.95 -3.96 -14.55
CA GLN A 216 -18.63 -2.67 -14.37
C GLN A 216 -17.71 -1.46 -14.56
N LEU A 217 -16.41 -1.60 -14.35
CA LEU A 217 -15.46 -0.52 -14.61
C LEU A 217 -15.24 -0.28 -16.09
N LEU A 218 -15.44 -1.31 -16.92
CA LEU A 218 -15.34 -1.22 -18.38
C LEU A 218 -16.64 -0.72 -19.02
N ARG A 219 -17.77 -0.96 -18.37
CA ARG A 219 -19.11 -0.66 -18.87
C ARG A 219 -19.99 -0.13 -17.75
N PRO A 220 -19.83 1.14 -17.35
CA PRO A 220 -20.65 1.72 -16.28
C PRO A 220 -22.15 1.66 -16.57
N ASP A 221 -22.54 1.62 -17.84
CA ASP A 221 -23.92 1.55 -18.34
C ASP A 221 -24.53 0.13 -18.40
N LYS A 222 -23.69 -0.91 -18.28
CA LYS A 222 -24.13 -2.31 -18.43
C LYS A 222 -23.68 -3.16 -17.25
N GLN A 223 -24.08 -2.78 -16.06
CA GLN A 223 -23.80 -3.55 -14.84
C GLN A 223 -24.22 -5.01 -15.03
N ALA A 224 -23.30 -5.95 -14.75
CA ALA A 224 -23.53 -7.38 -14.56
C ALA A 224 -23.34 -8.36 -15.73
N SER A 225 -22.77 -7.98 -16.87
CA SER A 225 -22.38 -8.98 -17.87
C SER A 225 -20.86 -8.97 -18.05
N PRO A 226 -20.18 -10.12 -18.04
CA PRO A 226 -18.75 -10.16 -18.34
C PRO A 226 -18.47 -9.56 -19.72
N PRO A 227 -17.33 -8.88 -19.91
CA PRO A 227 -16.95 -8.31 -21.19
C PRO A 227 -16.78 -9.42 -22.24
N THR A 228 -17.06 -9.09 -23.50
CA THR A 228 -16.67 -9.96 -24.60
C THR A 228 -15.15 -9.98 -24.76
N ILE A 229 -14.60 -11.01 -25.43
CA ILE A 229 -13.16 -11.10 -25.72
C ILE A 229 -12.66 -9.81 -26.40
N ALA A 230 -13.42 -9.29 -27.40
CA ALA A 230 -13.05 -8.05 -28.10
C ALA A 230 -13.02 -6.81 -27.18
N GLU A 231 -13.87 -6.76 -26.17
CA GLU A 231 -13.89 -5.67 -25.19
C GLU A 231 -12.75 -5.83 -24.16
N SER A 232 -12.41 -7.05 -23.80
CA SER A 232 -11.23 -7.34 -22.96
C SER A 232 -9.94 -6.99 -23.69
N ASP A 233 -9.81 -7.34 -24.98
CA ASP A 233 -8.66 -6.99 -25.80
C ASP A 233 -8.52 -5.47 -26.01
N ALA A 234 -9.63 -4.75 -26.03
CA ALA A 234 -9.66 -3.30 -26.17
C ALA A 234 -9.32 -2.54 -24.86
N TYR A 235 -9.17 -3.23 -23.73
CA TYR A 235 -8.88 -2.60 -22.44
C TYR A 235 -7.48 -1.98 -22.39
N GLY A 236 -6.61 -2.35 -23.31
CA GLY A 236 -5.27 -1.82 -23.46
C GLY A 236 -4.20 -2.70 -22.81
N VAL A 237 -2.98 -2.48 -23.23
CA VAL A 237 -1.82 -3.17 -22.71
C VAL A 237 -1.27 -2.39 -21.52
N THR A 238 -1.13 -3.03 -20.38
CA THR A 238 -0.43 -2.47 -19.23
C THR A 238 1.07 -2.69 -19.41
N PHE A 239 1.84 -1.63 -19.32
CA PHE A 239 3.28 -1.71 -19.28
C PHE A 239 3.75 -1.51 -17.85
N ASN A 240 4.51 -2.47 -17.33
CA ASN A 240 5.13 -2.36 -16.04
C ASN A 240 6.55 -1.81 -16.22
N GLU A 241 6.85 -0.68 -15.61
CA GLU A 241 8.22 -0.21 -15.45
C GLU A 241 8.79 -0.88 -14.20
N LEU A 242 9.64 -1.90 -14.41
CA LEU A 242 10.30 -2.60 -13.32
C LEU A 242 11.61 -1.88 -13.01
N PHE A 243 11.76 -1.44 -11.78
CA PHE A 243 12.99 -0.80 -11.33
C PHE A 243 14.02 -1.87 -10.98
N ARG A 244 15.06 -1.93 -11.79
CA ARG A 244 16.07 -2.96 -11.75
C ARG A 244 16.91 -2.94 -10.47
N TYR A 245 17.22 -1.75 -10.00
CA TYR A 245 18.13 -1.58 -8.85
C TYR A 245 17.57 -2.21 -7.58
N HIS A 246 16.27 -2.33 -7.54
CA HIS A 246 15.54 -3.01 -6.50
C HIS A 246 14.40 -3.73 -7.20
N SER A 247 14.53 -5.04 -7.43
CA SER A 247 13.38 -5.89 -7.77
C SER A 247 12.24 -5.76 -6.75
N ARG A 248 12.32 -4.73 -5.92
CA ARG A 248 11.47 -4.40 -4.79
C ARG A 248 10.32 -3.45 -5.12
N HIS A 249 10.50 -2.58 -6.12
CA HIS A 249 9.49 -1.56 -6.44
C HIS A 249 9.12 -1.64 -7.91
N ALA A 250 7.87 -1.41 -8.21
CA ALA A 250 7.38 -1.37 -9.57
C ALA A 250 6.28 -0.33 -9.73
N ASP A 251 6.29 0.33 -10.86
CA ASP A 251 5.15 1.00 -11.43
C ASP A 251 4.24 -0.09 -12.00
N VAL A 252 3.10 -0.30 -11.37
CA VAL A 252 2.20 -1.41 -11.67
C VAL A 252 1.38 -1.13 -12.92
N PHE A 253 0.97 0.13 -13.10
CA PHE A 253 0.15 0.53 -14.22
C PHE A 253 0.77 1.67 -14.98
N ARG A 254 1.31 1.37 -16.12
CA ARG A 254 1.57 2.36 -17.14
C ARG A 254 0.60 2.12 -18.28
N TYR A 255 -0.41 2.95 -18.41
CA TYR A 255 -1.24 2.94 -19.61
C TYR A 255 -0.37 3.32 -20.78
N GLY A 256 -0.02 2.33 -21.60
CA GLY A 256 0.93 2.48 -22.68
C GLY A 256 0.46 3.50 -23.71
N THR A 257 1.39 4.33 -24.12
CA THR A 257 1.17 5.38 -25.11
C THR A 257 1.07 4.85 -26.55
N GLU A 258 1.40 3.58 -26.79
CA GLU A 258 1.44 3.02 -28.15
C GLU A 258 0.46 1.87 -28.40
N GLY A 259 -0.18 1.34 -27.38
CA GLY A 259 -1.06 0.17 -27.52
C GLY A 259 -2.54 0.44 -27.42
N ASP A 260 -2.89 1.61 -27.00
CA ASP A 260 -4.23 2.18 -27.14
C ASP A 260 -5.42 1.48 -26.51
N SER A 261 -5.67 1.79 -25.26
CA SER A 261 -7.08 1.87 -24.93
C SER A 261 -7.67 3.08 -25.63
N LYS A 262 -8.72 2.90 -26.42
CA LYS A 262 -9.50 3.98 -27.03
C LYS A 262 -9.98 5.02 -26.01
N ARG A 263 -9.97 4.68 -24.72
CA ARG A 263 -10.34 5.54 -23.59
C ARG A 263 -9.35 6.66 -23.31
N LEU A 264 -8.07 6.49 -23.66
CA LEU A 264 -6.99 7.42 -23.33
C LEU A 264 -6.48 8.20 -24.54
N ARG A 265 -7.11 8.02 -25.71
CA ARG A 265 -6.77 8.81 -26.89
C ARG A 265 -7.43 10.18 -26.81
N PRO A 266 -6.65 11.27 -26.72
CA PRO A 266 -7.20 12.62 -26.68
C PRO A 266 -8.17 12.91 -27.82
N GLU A 267 -7.93 12.33 -28.99
CA GLU A 267 -8.74 12.53 -30.21
C GLU A 267 -10.16 12.01 -30.11
N TYR A 268 -10.47 11.11 -29.19
CA TYR A 268 -11.84 10.61 -28.99
C TYR A 268 -12.68 11.47 -28.06
N GLY A 269 -12.08 12.45 -27.38
CA GLY A 269 -12.75 13.26 -26.39
C GLY A 269 -13.20 12.45 -25.17
N VAL A 270 -13.92 13.10 -24.29
CA VAL A 270 -14.58 12.43 -23.16
C VAL A 270 -16.09 12.42 -23.36
N ASN A 271 -16.75 11.39 -22.85
CA ASN A 271 -18.20 11.44 -22.70
C ASN A 271 -18.51 12.00 -21.30
N PRO A 272 -19.03 13.24 -21.18
CA PRO A 272 -19.28 13.87 -19.88
C PRO A 272 -20.26 13.09 -18.99
N ASP A 273 -21.19 12.34 -19.57
CA ASP A 273 -22.14 11.52 -18.82
C ASP A 273 -21.42 10.33 -18.19
N VAL A 274 -20.53 9.67 -18.95
CA VAL A 274 -19.70 8.56 -18.43
C VAL A 274 -18.72 9.05 -17.35
N VAL A 275 -18.12 10.24 -17.52
CA VAL A 275 -17.28 10.84 -16.50
C VAL A 275 -18.05 11.06 -15.20
N TYR A 276 -19.27 11.64 -15.30
CA TYR A 276 -20.11 11.88 -14.15
C TYR A 276 -20.48 10.57 -13.43
N ASP A 277 -20.91 9.57 -14.17
CA ASP A 277 -21.30 8.26 -13.63
C ASP A 277 -20.10 7.55 -12.96
N ASN A 278 -18.90 7.65 -13.54
CA ASN A 278 -17.66 7.13 -12.94
C ASN A 278 -17.32 7.83 -11.63
N VAL A 279 -17.44 9.16 -11.56
CA VAL A 279 -17.20 9.92 -10.32
C VAL A 279 -18.16 9.49 -9.23
N VAL A 280 -19.48 9.42 -9.55
CA VAL A 280 -20.53 8.98 -8.61
C VAL A 280 -20.23 7.55 -8.13
N TYR A 281 -19.88 6.65 -9.06
CA TYR A 281 -19.59 5.26 -8.74
C TYR A 281 -18.39 5.12 -7.79
N ASN A 282 -17.25 5.74 -8.11
CA ASN A 282 -16.05 5.64 -7.29
C ASN A 282 -16.22 6.31 -5.93
N LEU A 283 -16.88 7.47 -5.85
CA LEU A 283 -17.17 8.11 -4.56
C LEU A 283 -18.08 7.26 -3.66
N ARG A 284 -18.94 6.44 -4.25
CA ARG A 284 -19.80 5.52 -3.51
C ARG A 284 -19.08 4.23 -3.09
N GLU A 285 -18.37 3.60 -4.03
CA GLU A 285 -17.81 2.26 -3.84
C GLU A 285 -16.41 2.29 -3.19
N LEU A 286 -15.50 3.13 -3.68
CA LEU A 286 -14.15 3.24 -3.14
C LEU A 286 -13.99 4.37 -2.11
N ARG A 287 -14.89 5.35 -2.13
CA ARG A 287 -14.85 6.54 -1.25
C ARG A 287 -13.52 7.30 -1.31
N THR A 288 -12.84 7.19 -2.43
CA THR A 288 -11.55 7.82 -2.75
C THR A 288 -11.34 7.83 -4.28
N LEU A 289 -10.16 8.20 -4.78
CA LEU A 289 -9.79 8.42 -6.18
C LEU A 289 -10.47 9.63 -6.84
N TYR A 290 -11.43 10.23 -6.19
CA TYR A 290 -12.03 11.51 -6.54
C TYR A 290 -12.24 12.32 -5.27
N LEU A 291 -12.04 13.62 -5.35
CA LEU A 291 -12.48 14.56 -4.32
C LEU A 291 -14.01 14.72 -4.39
N GLN A 292 -14.64 15.05 -3.28
CA GLN A 292 -16.09 15.38 -3.30
C GLN A 292 -16.41 16.53 -4.26
N THR A 293 -15.45 17.43 -4.47
CA THR A 293 -15.55 18.55 -5.41
C THR A 293 -15.58 18.11 -6.87
N ASP A 294 -15.06 16.91 -7.19
CA ASP A 294 -15.07 16.38 -8.55
C ASP A 294 -16.49 16.06 -9.04
N LEU A 295 -17.42 15.81 -8.12
CA LEU A 295 -18.84 15.64 -8.48
C LEU A 295 -19.40 16.94 -9.10
N GLY A 296 -19.07 18.09 -8.54
CA GLY A 296 -19.45 19.39 -9.10
C GLY A 296 -18.78 19.65 -10.45
N ALA A 297 -17.48 19.32 -10.57
CA ALA A 297 -16.73 19.45 -11.81
C ALA A 297 -17.31 18.57 -12.93
N ALA A 298 -17.62 17.31 -12.63
CA ALA A 298 -18.21 16.37 -13.57
C ALA A 298 -19.64 16.78 -13.98
N ALA A 299 -20.42 17.32 -13.04
CA ALA A 299 -21.75 17.87 -13.34
C ALA A 299 -21.67 19.09 -14.27
N GLU A 300 -20.74 20.02 -14.02
CA GLU A 300 -20.50 21.19 -14.88
C GLU A 300 -20.01 20.74 -16.28
N LEU A 301 -19.14 19.76 -16.38
CA LEU A 301 -18.62 19.22 -17.65
C LEU A 301 -19.75 18.82 -18.61
N ARG A 302 -20.86 18.28 -18.10
CA ARG A 302 -22.02 17.89 -18.90
C ARG A 302 -22.70 19.06 -19.61
N THR A 303 -22.48 20.29 -19.12
CA THR A 303 -23.05 21.52 -19.67
C THR A 303 -22.15 22.20 -20.68
N VAL A 304 -20.92 21.72 -20.88
CA VAL A 304 -19.90 22.28 -21.79
C VAL A 304 -19.93 21.51 -23.11
N PRO A 305 -20.44 22.10 -24.21
CA PRO A 305 -20.55 21.41 -25.50
C PRO A 305 -19.19 20.91 -26.04
N GLU A 306 -18.11 21.70 -25.86
CA GLU A 306 -16.76 21.41 -26.30
C GLU A 306 -16.14 20.21 -25.59
N ALA A 307 -16.66 19.83 -24.42
CA ALA A 307 -16.16 18.69 -23.64
C ALA A 307 -16.30 17.35 -24.37
N ARG A 308 -17.21 17.25 -25.35
CA ARG A 308 -17.36 16.04 -26.19
C ARG A 308 -16.34 15.96 -27.32
N GLY A 309 -15.49 16.98 -27.46
CA GLY A 309 -14.41 17.04 -28.44
C GLY A 309 -13.04 16.63 -27.85
N PRO A 310 -11.99 16.78 -28.63
CA PRO A 310 -10.61 16.40 -28.25
C PRO A 310 -10.11 17.08 -26.97
N GLU A 311 -10.63 18.28 -26.66
CA GLU A 311 -10.22 19.07 -25.47
C GLU A 311 -10.95 18.64 -24.18
N GLY A 312 -11.85 17.69 -24.25
CA GLY A 312 -12.72 17.31 -23.12
C GLY A 312 -11.97 16.96 -21.84
N ASN A 313 -10.85 16.24 -21.95
CA ASN A 313 -10.01 15.92 -20.80
C ASN A 313 -9.38 17.17 -20.17
N ALA A 314 -8.85 18.09 -20.99
CA ALA A 314 -8.26 19.33 -20.51
C ALA A 314 -9.31 20.20 -19.80
N ILE A 315 -10.50 20.31 -20.41
CA ILE A 315 -11.65 21.02 -19.81
C ILE A 315 -12.00 20.41 -18.46
N TYR A 316 -12.09 19.06 -18.37
CA TYR A 316 -12.41 18.39 -17.12
C TYR A 316 -11.37 18.66 -16.03
N GLN A 317 -10.08 18.61 -16.36
CA GLN A 317 -9.01 18.92 -15.40
C GLN A 317 -9.10 20.36 -14.87
N GLU A 318 -9.37 21.32 -15.74
CA GLU A 318 -9.57 22.72 -15.31
C GLU A 318 -10.82 22.89 -14.42
N LEU A 319 -11.90 22.17 -14.70
CA LEU A 319 -13.08 22.16 -13.83
C LEU A 319 -12.79 21.53 -12.47
N ARG A 320 -12.04 20.41 -12.42
CA ARG A 320 -11.58 19.82 -11.16
C ARG A 320 -10.81 20.82 -10.31
N LYS A 321 -9.82 21.50 -10.90
CA LYS A 321 -9.03 22.54 -10.22
C LYS A 321 -9.92 23.68 -9.71
N LYS A 322 -10.84 24.18 -10.56
CA LYS A 322 -11.78 25.25 -10.21
C LYS A 322 -12.61 24.90 -8.99
N HIS A 323 -13.25 23.73 -9.00
CA HIS A 323 -14.11 23.29 -7.91
C HIS A 323 -13.34 23.01 -6.62
N ALA A 324 -12.16 22.37 -6.72
CA ALA A 324 -11.31 22.09 -5.58
C ALA A 324 -10.81 23.39 -4.90
N ARG A 325 -10.31 24.34 -5.70
CA ARG A 325 -9.89 25.66 -5.18
C ARG A 325 -11.02 26.45 -4.55
N ALA A 326 -12.21 26.41 -5.14
CA ALA A 326 -13.39 27.05 -4.56
C ALA A 326 -13.76 26.46 -3.20
N ALA A 327 -13.48 25.20 -2.96
CA ALA A 327 -13.64 24.51 -1.67
C ALA A 327 -12.43 24.70 -0.72
N GLY A 328 -11.40 25.45 -1.11
CA GLY A 328 -10.20 25.67 -0.31
C GLY A 328 -9.19 24.54 -0.31
N VAL A 329 -9.32 23.57 -1.23
CA VAL A 329 -8.34 22.50 -1.42
C VAL A 329 -7.14 23.02 -2.21
N ASP A 330 -5.93 22.76 -1.72
CA ASP A 330 -4.68 23.09 -2.40
C ASP A 330 -4.37 22.03 -3.49
N TYR A 331 -5.11 22.14 -4.61
CA TYR A 331 -5.10 21.17 -5.69
C TYR A 331 -3.72 21.09 -6.36
N PRO A 332 -3.16 19.88 -6.62
CA PRO A 332 -1.86 19.71 -7.24
C PRO A 332 -1.78 20.33 -8.64
N GLU A 333 -0.67 21.02 -8.91
CA GLU A 333 -0.32 21.47 -10.26
C GLU A 333 0.87 20.64 -10.75
N LEU A 334 0.61 19.74 -11.69
CA LEU A 334 1.59 18.78 -12.18
C LEU A 334 1.99 19.16 -13.62
N SER A 335 3.29 19.07 -13.91
CA SER A 335 3.82 19.14 -15.26
C SER A 335 3.44 17.89 -16.06
N GLU A 336 3.55 17.95 -17.39
CA GLU A 336 3.31 16.78 -18.25
C GLU A 336 4.21 15.58 -17.87
N GLU A 337 5.43 15.84 -17.41
CA GLU A 337 6.36 14.80 -16.98
C GLU A 337 5.92 14.16 -15.66
N GLN A 338 5.46 14.95 -14.70
CA GLN A 338 4.90 14.45 -13.44
C GLN A 338 3.61 13.67 -13.67
N LEU A 339 2.76 14.11 -14.61
CA LEU A 339 1.55 13.38 -15.01
C LEU A 339 1.86 11.98 -15.57
N LYS A 340 3.03 11.78 -16.18
CA LYS A 340 3.47 10.46 -16.64
C LYS A 340 3.83 9.52 -15.49
N GLY A 341 4.10 10.05 -14.31
CA GLY A 341 4.43 9.27 -13.11
C GLY A 341 3.25 8.99 -12.20
N GLY A 342 2.13 9.69 -12.35
CA GLY A 342 0.94 9.55 -11.51
C GLY A 342 -0.20 8.79 -12.17
N MET A 343 -1.25 8.58 -11.40
CA MET A 343 -2.43 7.79 -11.79
C MET A 343 -2.11 6.32 -12.07
N TYR A 344 -1.10 5.79 -11.39
CA TYR A 344 -0.66 4.40 -11.48
C TYR A 344 -0.67 3.77 -10.10
N ASP A 345 -0.81 2.45 -10.07
CA ASP A 345 -0.56 1.69 -8.85
C ASP A 345 0.95 1.53 -8.67
N TRP A 346 1.42 1.90 -7.50
CA TRP A 346 2.81 1.79 -7.11
C TRP A 346 2.97 0.71 -6.06
N HIS A 347 3.69 -0.34 -6.41
CA HIS A 347 4.12 -1.33 -5.43
C HIS A 347 5.35 -0.82 -4.68
N VAL A 348 5.23 -0.67 -3.38
CA VAL A 348 6.32 -0.39 -2.44
C VAL A 348 6.61 -1.66 -1.67
N PHE A 349 7.73 -2.28 -2.02
CA PHE A 349 8.14 -3.54 -1.41
C PHE A 349 8.26 -3.42 0.12
N PRO A 350 7.88 -4.46 0.91
CA PRO A 350 7.42 -5.75 0.42
C PRO A 350 5.91 -5.82 0.18
N ASN A 351 5.09 -5.01 0.84
CA ASN A 351 3.70 -5.34 1.10
C ASN A 351 2.73 -4.14 1.03
N THR A 352 3.14 -3.06 0.40
CA THR A 352 2.30 -1.87 0.25
C THR A 352 2.10 -1.55 -1.24
N VAL A 353 0.86 -1.25 -1.61
CA VAL A 353 0.51 -0.69 -2.93
C VAL A 353 -0.28 0.58 -2.72
N PHE A 354 -0.08 1.58 -3.54
CA PHE A 354 -0.93 2.76 -3.54
C PHE A 354 -1.19 3.27 -4.96
N LEU A 355 -2.40 3.72 -5.19
CA LEU A 355 -2.83 4.42 -6.39
C LEU A 355 -3.07 5.88 -6.04
N VAL A 356 -2.42 6.78 -6.79
CA VAL A 356 -2.52 8.22 -6.58
C VAL A 356 -3.27 8.87 -7.75
N ASP A 357 -4.21 9.74 -7.44
CA ASP A 357 -4.83 10.68 -8.35
C ASP A 357 -4.66 12.13 -7.83
N PHE A 358 -5.21 13.09 -8.52
CA PHE A 358 -5.14 14.51 -8.17
C PHE A 358 -5.81 14.82 -6.83
N GLY A 359 -4.99 14.90 -5.78
CA GLY A 359 -5.44 15.23 -4.43
C GLY A 359 -6.09 14.08 -3.67
N THR A 360 -6.03 12.85 -4.18
CA THR A 360 -6.50 11.64 -3.50
C THR A 360 -5.53 10.49 -3.71
N ALA A 361 -5.58 9.52 -2.80
CA ALA A 361 -4.93 8.23 -2.98
C ALA A 361 -5.71 7.13 -2.28
N ILE A 362 -5.52 5.90 -2.76
CA ILE A 362 -5.90 4.70 -2.02
C ILE A 362 -4.64 3.88 -1.80
N ALA A 363 -4.44 3.41 -0.58
CA ALA A 363 -3.29 2.58 -0.24
C ALA A 363 -3.75 1.25 0.35
N TYR A 364 -3.08 0.19 -0.04
CA TYR A 364 -3.28 -1.18 0.39
C TYR A 364 -2.03 -1.67 1.09
N ARG A 365 -2.20 -2.37 2.20
CA ARG A 365 -1.10 -3.03 2.90
C ARG A 365 -1.52 -4.40 3.35
N THR A 366 -0.75 -5.42 2.98
CA THR A 366 -0.99 -6.80 3.41
C THR A 366 0.03 -7.22 4.45
N ARG A 367 -0.41 -7.97 5.46
CA ARG A 367 0.47 -8.48 6.52
C ARG A 367 0.14 -9.94 6.81
N PRO A 368 1.13 -10.80 7.10
CA PRO A 368 0.85 -12.16 7.59
C PRO A 368 -0.05 -12.13 8.83
N TYR A 369 -1.00 -13.05 8.90
CA TYR A 369 -1.82 -13.28 10.09
C TYR A 369 -1.16 -14.34 10.97
N GLY A 370 -0.31 -13.90 11.90
CA GLY A 370 0.50 -14.82 12.69
C GLY A 370 1.39 -15.72 11.80
N ASN A 371 1.32 -17.03 12.04
CA ASN A 371 2.05 -18.05 11.27
C ASN A 371 1.12 -18.84 10.32
N ASP A 372 -0.07 -18.32 10.04
CA ASP A 372 -1.05 -18.96 9.16
C ASP A 372 -0.82 -18.53 7.71
N PRO A 373 -0.32 -19.41 6.82
CA PRO A 373 -0.08 -19.06 5.42
C PRO A 373 -1.37 -18.81 4.63
N ASP A 374 -2.52 -19.20 5.18
CA ASP A 374 -3.82 -19.13 4.52
C ASP A 374 -4.64 -17.91 4.95
N LYS A 375 -4.03 -16.99 5.71
CA LYS A 375 -4.68 -15.74 6.14
C LYS A 375 -3.72 -14.57 6.12
N CYS A 376 -4.28 -13.41 5.82
CA CYS A 376 -3.59 -12.14 5.97
C CYS A 376 -4.47 -11.07 6.61
N ILE A 377 -3.83 -10.05 7.17
CA ILE A 377 -4.45 -8.79 7.53
C ILE A 377 -4.32 -7.89 6.30
N PHE A 378 -5.43 -7.37 5.84
CA PHE A 378 -5.48 -6.47 4.69
C PHE A 378 -5.98 -5.09 5.15
N ASP A 379 -5.10 -4.11 5.06
CA ASP A 379 -5.39 -2.73 5.40
C ASP A 379 -5.69 -1.94 4.13
N VAL A 380 -6.74 -1.12 4.16
CA VAL A 380 -7.08 -0.18 3.08
C VAL A 380 -7.24 1.22 3.67
N GLN A 381 -6.53 2.16 3.08
CA GLN A 381 -6.52 3.56 3.48
C GLN A 381 -6.99 4.44 2.32
N GLY A 382 -8.08 5.16 2.49
CA GLY A 382 -8.50 6.22 1.59
C GLY A 382 -7.92 7.55 2.06
N LEU A 383 -7.25 8.26 1.15
CA LEU A 383 -6.56 9.51 1.43
C LEU A 383 -7.12 10.64 0.55
N TRP A 384 -7.14 11.85 1.08
CA TRP A 384 -7.51 13.05 0.33
C TRP A 384 -6.78 14.29 0.82
N LEU A 385 -6.63 15.28 -0.04
CA LEU A 385 -6.22 16.61 0.35
C LEU A 385 -7.40 17.32 1.04
N PRO A 386 -7.25 17.70 2.32
CA PRO A 386 -8.30 18.38 3.03
C PRO A 386 -8.46 19.83 2.56
N PRO A 387 -9.63 20.46 2.76
CA PRO A 387 -9.77 21.91 2.68
C PRO A 387 -8.91 22.59 3.75
N LYS A 388 -8.64 23.90 3.57
CA LYS A 388 -7.75 24.67 4.47
C LYS A 388 -8.17 24.65 5.95
N GLU A 389 -9.44 24.48 6.25
CA GLU A 389 -9.95 24.42 7.63
C GLU A 389 -9.57 23.14 8.38
N GLY A 390 -8.95 22.20 7.67
CA GLY A 390 -8.50 20.92 8.21
C GLY A 390 -9.65 19.96 8.49
N ILE A 391 -9.30 18.69 8.57
CA ILE A 391 -10.23 17.61 8.93
C ILE A 391 -9.49 16.71 9.91
N GLU A 392 -10.19 16.21 10.92
CA GLU A 392 -9.65 15.18 11.80
C GLU A 392 -9.44 13.89 10.98
N ALA A 393 -8.25 13.30 11.07
CA ALA A 393 -7.94 12.04 10.40
C ALA A 393 -8.84 10.91 10.91
N ALA A 394 -9.29 10.06 9.99
CA ALA A 394 -10.09 8.90 10.36
C ALA A 394 -9.26 7.91 11.20
N LYS A 395 -9.93 7.21 12.12
CA LYS A 395 -9.31 6.16 12.92
C LYS A 395 -9.47 4.80 12.22
N PRO A 396 -8.51 3.88 12.40
CA PRO A 396 -8.64 2.52 11.89
C PRO A 396 -9.87 1.81 12.44
N GLU A 397 -10.62 1.17 11.55
CA GLU A 397 -11.71 0.25 11.86
C GLU A 397 -11.24 -1.18 11.56
N HIS A 398 -11.35 -2.10 12.53
CA HIS A 398 -10.89 -3.49 12.40
C HIS A 398 -12.07 -4.45 12.32
N TYR A 399 -12.00 -5.39 11.38
CA TYR A 399 -13.03 -6.39 11.15
C TYR A 399 -12.42 -7.77 10.92
N ASP A 400 -13.00 -8.79 11.53
CA ASP A 400 -12.59 -10.19 11.33
C ASP A 400 -13.06 -10.76 9.96
N ASP A 401 -13.97 -10.07 9.30
CA ASP A 401 -14.55 -10.50 8.03
C ASP A 401 -14.82 -9.25 7.15
N TYR A 402 -14.27 -9.23 5.95
CA TYR A 402 -14.45 -8.13 5.00
C TYR A 402 -15.92 -7.92 4.60
N ARG A 403 -16.74 -8.96 4.63
CA ARG A 403 -18.17 -8.90 4.24
C ARG A 403 -19.02 -8.03 5.16
N VAL A 404 -18.57 -7.80 6.39
CA VAL A 404 -19.26 -6.90 7.35
C VAL A 404 -18.61 -5.51 7.41
N ALA A 405 -17.48 -5.32 6.75
CA ALA A 405 -16.72 -4.07 6.78
C ALA A 405 -17.26 -3.01 5.80
N SER A 406 -18.21 -3.36 4.92
CA SER A 406 -18.72 -2.46 3.87
C SER A 406 -17.58 -1.85 3.05
N MET A 407 -16.77 -2.69 2.42
CA MET A 407 -15.60 -2.28 1.64
C MET A 407 -15.96 -1.65 0.30
N GLY A 408 -17.19 -1.89 -0.18
CA GLY A 408 -17.65 -1.54 -1.52
C GLY A 408 -17.43 -2.66 -2.53
N ALA A 409 -18.21 -2.63 -3.61
CA ALA A 409 -18.32 -3.75 -4.54
C ALA A 409 -16.97 -4.15 -5.18
N ILE A 410 -16.10 -3.19 -5.47
CA ILE A 410 -14.79 -3.47 -6.10
C ILE A 410 -13.94 -4.33 -5.16
N LEU A 411 -13.68 -3.84 -3.95
CA LEU A 411 -12.83 -4.55 -2.98
C LEU A 411 -13.45 -5.88 -2.51
N GLU A 412 -14.78 -5.94 -2.39
CA GLU A 412 -15.47 -7.18 -2.03
C GLU A 412 -15.34 -8.26 -3.11
N GLN A 413 -15.32 -7.88 -4.39
CA GLN A 413 -15.04 -8.78 -5.51
C GLN A 413 -13.61 -9.33 -5.43
N ASP A 414 -12.63 -8.47 -5.17
CA ASP A 414 -11.22 -8.87 -5.02
C ASP A 414 -11.05 -9.84 -3.85
N PHE A 415 -11.56 -9.51 -2.67
CA PHE A 415 -11.44 -10.36 -1.49
C PHE A 415 -12.13 -11.73 -1.67
N SER A 416 -13.24 -11.76 -2.41
CA SER A 416 -13.91 -13.02 -2.76
C SER A 416 -13.02 -13.90 -3.63
N ASN A 417 -12.38 -13.33 -4.66
CA ASN A 417 -11.47 -14.04 -5.53
C ASN A 417 -10.22 -14.53 -4.79
N MET A 418 -9.64 -13.72 -3.91
CA MET A 418 -8.47 -14.11 -3.11
C MET A 418 -8.72 -15.37 -2.29
N ALA A 419 -9.90 -15.47 -1.67
CA ALA A 419 -10.27 -16.66 -0.90
C ALA A 419 -10.37 -17.91 -1.77
N GLU A 420 -10.93 -17.81 -2.97
CA GLU A 420 -11.03 -18.91 -3.92
C GLU A 420 -9.67 -19.31 -4.53
N VAL A 421 -8.81 -18.31 -4.80
CA VAL A 421 -7.42 -18.56 -5.24
C VAL A 421 -6.66 -19.34 -4.17
N GLN A 422 -6.79 -18.98 -2.89
CA GLN A 422 -6.11 -19.71 -1.80
C GLN A 422 -6.57 -21.17 -1.71
N ILE A 423 -7.86 -21.42 -1.91
CA ILE A 423 -8.38 -22.80 -1.99
C ILE A 423 -7.75 -23.55 -3.18
N GLY A 424 -7.67 -22.90 -4.33
CA GLY A 424 -7.07 -23.44 -5.54
C GLY A 424 -5.58 -23.77 -5.38
N LEU A 425 -4.83 -22.95 -4.66
CA LEU A 425 -3.42 -23.15 -4.34
C LEU A 425 -3.16 -24.47 -3.57
N HIS A 426 -4.12 -24.94 -2.77
CA HIS A 426 -4.04 -26.23 -2.08
C HIS A 426 -4.42 -27.43 -2.97
N SER A 427 -4.95 -27.21 -4.18
CA SER A 427 -5.27 -28.30 -5.08
C SER A 427 -4.03 -29.08 -5.51
N SER A 428 -4.12 -30.40 -5.51
CA SER A 428 -3.06 -31.26 -6.05
C SER A 428 -2.91 -31.18 -7.57
N GLY A 429 -3.93 -30.69 -8.26
CA GLY A 429 -3.93 -30.46 -9.71
C GLY A 429 -3.40 -29.08 -10.14
N PHE A 430 -2.91 -28.25 -9.20
CA PHE A 430 -2.37 -26.93 -9.46
C PHE A 430 -0.95 -26.86 -8.90
N ASP A 431 0.00 -26.39 -9.68
CA ASP A 431 1.43 -26.36 -9.32
C ASP A 431 1.96 -24.96 -8.97
N GLY A 432 1.30 -23.91 -9.46
CA GLY A 432 1.69 -22.53 -9.21
C GLY A 432 1.13 -21.55 -10.26
N TYR A 433 1.42 -20.28 -10.10
CA TYR A 433 0.96 -19.23 -11.00
C TYR A 433 1.72 -19.28 -12.33
N HIS A 434 0.97 -19.31 -13.42
CA HIS A 434 1.46 -19.17 -14.80
C HIS A 434 1.21 -17.74 -15.25
N LEU A 435 2.22 -16.89 -15.09
CA LEU A 435 2.09 -15.45 -15.25
C LEU A 435 2.07 -15.01 -16.71
N ASN A 436 1.23 -14.03 -17.01
CA ASN A 436 1.30 -13.27 -18.25
C ASN A 436 2.59 -12.46 -18.29
N ARG A 437 3.41 -12.68 -19.34
CA ARG A 437 4.75 -12.09 -19.45
C ARG A 437 4.76 -10.57 -19.66
N THR A 438 3.62 -9.97 -19.87
CA THR A 438 3.48 -8.51 -20.05
C THR A 438 2.74 -7.87 -18.88
N GLN A 439 1.64 -8.49 -18.46
CA GLN A 439 0.70 -7.88 -17.52
C GLN A 439 1.02 -8.17 -16.04
N GLU A 440 1.66 -9.34 -15.76
CA GLU A 440 1.84 -9.84 -14.40
C GLU A 440 3.31 -9.95 -13.96
N MET A 441 4.22 -9.29 -14.70
CA MET A 441 5.64 -9.36 -14.37
C MET A 441 6.01 -8.66 -13.06
N THR A 442 5.15 -7.79 -12.56
CA THR A 442 5.30 -7.18 -11.23
C THR A 442 5.23 -8.23 -10.12
N ILE A 443 4.37 -9.25 -10.27
CA ILE A 443 4.30 -10.39 -9.35
C ILE A 443 5.66 -11.11 -9.31
N LEU A 444 6.21 -11.45 -10.47
CA LEU A 444 7.53 -12.07 -10.52
C LEU A 444 8.62 -11.20 -9.93
N ASN A 445 8.57 -9.88 -10.21
CA ASN A 445 9.55 -8.90 -9.73
C ASN A 445 9.63 -8.87 -8.20
N TYR A 446 8.50 -8.74 -7.50
CA TYR A 446 8.56 -8.70 -6.04
C TYR A 446 8.93 -10.06 -5.42
N HIS A 447 8.58 -11.17 -6.06
CA HIS A 447 9.05 -12.49 -5.63
C HIS A 447 10.57 -12.67 -5.77
N GLN A 448 11.18 -12.05 -6.77
CA GLN A 448 12.64 -11.96 -6.87
C GLN A 448 13.23 -11.13 -5.73
N GLY A 449 12.59 -10.00 -5.39
CA GLY A 449 12.95 -9.23 -4.22
C GLY A 449 12.86 -10.01 -2.92
N ILE A 450 11.83 -10.85 -2.75
CA ILE A 450 11.74 -11.76 -1.59
C ILE A 450 12.94 -12.72 -1.58
N ASP A 451 13.31 -13.31 -2.72
CA ASP A 451 14.46 -14.23 -2.78
C ASP A 451 15.78 -13.58 -2.35
N GLU A 452 15.97 -12.31 -2.67
CA GLU A 452 17.15 -11.53 -2.21
C GLU A 452 17.23 -11.47 -0.68
N PHE A 453 16.11 -11.29 0.00
CA PHE A 453 16.06 -11.27 1.47
C PHE A 453 16.18 -12.66 2.10
N LEU A 454 15.59 -13.67 1.48
CA LEU A 454 15.52 -15.01 2.06
C LEU A 454 16.79 -15.84 1.82
N PHE A 455 17.42 -15.68 0.66
CA PHE A 455 18.50 -16.54 0.17
C PHE A 455 19.75 -15.73 -0.26
N GLY A 456 19.67 -14.40 -0.30
CA GLY A 456 20.84 -13.53 -0.45
C GLY A 456 21.76 -13.63 0.77
N SER A 457 23.07 -13.66 0.55
CA SER A 457 24.10 -13.74 1.59
C SER A 457 24.32 -12.40 2.27
#